data_deb3d994851873d0feb4ae5fd0806386
#
_entry.id   deb3d994851873d0feb4ae5fd0806386
#
_cell.length_a   1.000
_cell.length_b   1.000
_cell.length_c   1.000
_cell.angle_alpha   90.00
_cell.angle_beta   90.00
_cell.angle_gamma   90.00
#
_symmetry.space_group_name_H-M   'P 1'
#
loop_
_entity.id
_entity.type
_entity.pdbx_description
1 polymer ?
#
loop_
_entity_poly.entity_id
_entity_poly.type
_entity_poly.pdbx_seq_one_letter_code
_entity_poly.pdbx_strand_id
1 'polypeptide(L)'
;MKIPKVLYIDIMIFRLLFISLIAINISSNEIKEYKARYSYDTEEISIKGIRKLEKINQDYVLSFNARNMLAKMSFTSTFSMENENITTKNYEIKIRPKFIKRDQQIIFDYENKLLSSLGRHLWSKDLDLYTKAFDPLNAQIQIRSNLLRGMKEFSIQLVEIKNGEIEENFYSIDSEQVCVNNDKKYNCLVLKRLRKEEGRETLYFVAPELDYMFLKIIDTGPERIQTLELIEILSFG
;
A
#
# COMPACT_ATOMS: atom_id res chain seq x y z
N MET A 1 46.39 -27.86 -47.51
CA MET A 1 46.31 -28.17 -46.08
C MET A 1 44.83 -28.13 -45.69
N LYS A 2 44.18 -29.33 -45.55
CA LYS A 2 42.73 -29.46 -45.25
C LYS A 2 42.57 -29.46 -43.75
N ILE A 3 41.90 -28.43 -43.21
CA ILE A 3 41.55 -28.36 -41.80
C ILE A 3 40.43 -29.38 -41.55
N PRO A 4 40.55 -30.28 -40.55
CA PRO A 4 39.57 -31.33 -40.33
C PRO A 4 38.23 -30.72 -39.82
N LYS A 5 37.14 -31.16 -40.46
CA LYS A 5 35.74 -30.76 -40.18
C LYS A 5 35.27 -31.03 -38.74
N VAL A 6 36.00 -31.84 -37.97
CA VAL A 6 35.63 -32.21 -36.58
C VAL A 6 35.79 -31.05 -35.60
N LEU A 7 36.71 -30.10 -35.84
CA LEU A 7 36.95 -28.99 -34.92
C LEU A 7 35.85 -27.93 -34.93
N TYR A 8 35.03 -27.91 -35.99
CA TYR A 8 33.95 -26.88 -36.14
C TYR A 8 32.67 -27.28 -35.41
N ILE A 9 32.44 -28.59 -35.18
CA ILE A 9 31.23 -29.08 -34.51
C ILE A 9 31.33 -28.86 -33.00
N ASP A 10 32.50 -29.03 -32.40
CA ASP A 10 32.73 -28.87 -30.96
C ASP A 10 32.60 -27.40 -30.52
N ILE A 11 32.99 -26.45 -31.37
CA ILE A 11 32.85 -25.00 -31.05
C ILE A 11 31.40 -24.52 -31.15
N MET A 12 30.59 -25.14 -32.02
CA MET A 12 29.17 -24.80 -32.15
C MET A 12 28.33 -25.36 -31.01
N ILE A 13 28.64 -26.57 -30.53
CA ILE A 13 27.95 -27.20 -29.39
C ILE A 13 28.31 -26.46 -28.10
N PHE A 14 29.55 -25.98 -27.92
CA PHE A 14 29.96 -25.21 -26.74
C PHE A 14 29.32 -23.83 -26.69
N ARG A 15 29.01 -23.19 -27.83
CA ARG A 15 28.27 -21.91 -27.90
C ARG A 15 26.79 -22.06 -27.62
N LEU A 16 26.19 -23.20 -27.98
CA LEU A 16 24.77 -23.50 -27.69
C LEU A 16 24.53 -23.87 -26.23
N LEU A 17 25.52 -24.46 -25.53
CA LEU A 17 25.42 -24.79 -24.12
C LEU A 17 25.59 -23.60 -23.19
N PHE A 18 26.20 -22.48 -23.64
CA PHE A 18 26.40 -21.29 -22.82
C PHE A 18 25.20 -20.30 -22.86
N ILE A 19 24.24 -20.50 -23.78
CA ILE A 19 23.03 -19.63 -23.88
C ILE A 19 21.90 -20.13 -23.00
N SER A 20 21.97 -21.35 -22.45
CA SER A 20 20.88 -21.96 -21.68
C SER A 20 20.94 -21.73 -20.16
N LEU A 21 21.86 -20.92 -19.64
CA LEU A 21 22.05 -20.75 -18.18
C LEU A 21 21.76 -19.34 -17.65
N ILE A 22 21.12 -18.49 -18.45
CA ILE A 22 20.51 -17.29 -17.88
C ILE A 22 19.01 -17.61 -17.66
N ALA A 23 18.73 -18.47 -16.69
CA ALA A 23 17.45 -18.47 -16.01
C ALA A 23 17.39 -17.14 -15.27
N ILE A 24 16.85 -16.12 -15.94
CA ILE A 24 16.42 -14.90 -15.26
C ILE A 24 15.34 -15.36 -14.28
N ASN A 25 15.72 -15.52 -13.02
CA ASN A 25 14.76 -15.56 -11.93
C ASN A 25 14.08 -14.20 -11.95
N ILE A 26 13.01 -14.06 -12.72
CA ILE A 26 12.04 -12.99 -12.57
C ILE A 26 11.37 -13.28 -11.24
N SER A 27 12.03 -12.85 -10.16
CA SER A 27 11.35 -12.73 -8.87
C SER A 27 10.20 -11.78 -9.12
N SER A 28 8.97 -12.29 -9.17
CA SER A 28 7.81 -11.44 -9.18
C SER A 28 7.87 -10.67 -7.86
N ASN A 29 7.98 -9.35 -7.94
CA ASN A 29 7.90 -8.45 -6.78
C ASN A 29 6.44 -8.39 -6.28
N GLU A 30 5.80 -9.56 -6.15
CA GLU A 30 4.43 -9.65 -5.65
C GLU A 30 4.43 -9.26 -4.18
N ILE A 31 3.56 -8.32 -3.84
CA ILE A 31 3.40 -7.85 -2.45
C ILE A 31 2.80 -8.99 -1.63
N LYS A 32 3.55 -9.43 -0.62
CA LYS A 32 3.14 -10.53 0.25
C LYS A 32 1.92 -10.20 1.08
N GLU A 33 1.06 -11.19 1.23
CA GLU A 33 -0.03 -11.16 2.19
C GLU A 33 0.53 -11.04 3.61
N TYR A 34 -0.23 -10.41 4.49
CA TYR A 34 0.18 -10.32 5.90
C TYR A 34 -1.01 -10.12 6.82
N LYS A 35 -0.79 -10.48 8.07
CA LYS A 35 -1.68 -10.16 9.19
C LYS A 35 -0.82 -9.62 10.34
N ALA A 36 -1.16 -8.44 10.83
CA ALA A 36 -0.39 -7.78 11.87
C ALA A 36 -1.29 -7.00 12.82
N ARG A 37 -0.84 -6.85 14.06
CA ARG A 37 -1.51 -6.04 15.07
C ARG A 37 -0.88 -4.64 15.08
N TYR A 38 -1.74 -3.64 15.07
CA TYR A 38 -1.37 -2.22 15.14
C TYR A 38 -2.08 -1.54 16.28
N SER A 39 -1.46 -0.51 16.86
CA SER A 39 -2.16 0.53 17.61
C SER A 39 -2.51 1.68 16.68
N TYR A 40 -3.65 2.29 16.93
CA TYR A 40 -4.03 3.58 16.37
C TYR A 40 -4.30 4.53 17.52
N ASP A 41 -3.51 5.59 17.57
CA ASP A 41 -3.46 6.52 18.69
C ASP A 41 -3.73 7.95 18.20
N THR A 42 -4.59 8.64 18.90
CA THR A 42 -4.83 10.08 18.80
C THR A 42 -4.88 10.64 20.24
N GLU A 43 -5.00 11.95 20.40
CA GLU A 43 -5.19 12.55 21.72
C GLU A 43 -6.44 12.03 22.46
N GLU A 44 -7.48 11.65 21.69
CA GLU A 44 -8.77 11.23 22.26
C GLU A 44 -8.94 9.70 22.36
N ILE A 45 -8.28 8.94 21.49
CA ILE A 45 -8.52 7.51 21.33
C ILE A 45 -7.20 6.76 21.18
N SER A 46 -7.06 5.71 21.97
CA SER A 46 -6.06 4.65 21.77
C SER A 46 -6.79 3.33 21.56
N ILE A 47 -6.54 2.67 20.41
CA ILE A 47 -7.22 1.42 20.06
C ILE A 47 -6.27 0.48 19.32
N LYS A 48 -6.31 -0.81 19.69
CA LYS A 48 -5.55 -1.85 18.99
C LYS A 48 -6.44 -2.57 18.00
N GLY A 49 -5.88 -2.86 16.82
CA GLY A 49 -6.60 -3.53 15.74
C GLY A 49 -5.73 -4.49 14.96
N ILE A 50 -6.39 -5.28 14.14
CA ILE A 50 -5.76 -6.20 13.19
C ILE A 50 -5.82 -5.57 11.82
N ARG A 51 -4.66 -5.45 11.20
CA ARG A 51 -4.49 -5.11 9.80
C ARG A 51 -4.16 -6.37 9.02
N LYS A 52 -4.86 -6.59 7.91
CA LYS A 52 -4.71 -7.79 7.10
C LYS A 52 -4.75 -7.43 5.62
N LEU A 53 -3.77 -7.91 4.87
CA LEU A 53 -3.79 -7.98 3.41
C LEU A 53 -3.96 -9.44 3.02
N GLU A 54 -4.97 -9.75 2.26
CA GLU A 54 -5.24 -11.09 1.76
C GLU A 54 -5.75 -11.07 0.32
N LYS A 55 -5.46 -12.12 -0.42
CA LYS A 55 -6.02 -12.36 -1.73
C LYS A 55 -7.27 -13.23 -1.60
N ILE A 56 -8.38 -12.73 -2.12
CA ILE A 56 -9.67 -13.44 -2.15
C ILE A 56 -10.09 -13.55 -3.61
N ASN A 57 -10.03 -14.75 -4.16
CA ASN A 57 -10.24 -15.01 -5.59
C ASN A 57 -9.22 -14.25 -6.45
N GLN A 58 -9.69 -13.29 -7.27
CA GLN A 58 -8.86 -12.44 -8.13
C GLN A 58 -8.55 -11.08 -7.50
N ASP A 59 -9.15 -10.76 -6.35
CA ASP A 59 -9.03 -9.48 -5.70
C ASP A 59 -8.17 -9.55 -4.44
N TYR A 60 -7.58 -8.43 -4.09
CA TYR A 60 -6.93 -8.21 -2.81
C TYR A 60 -7.85 -7.39 -1.90
N VAL A 61 -7.84 -7.75 -0.64
CA VAL A 61 -8.56 -7.05 0.41
C VAL A 61 -7.56 -6.59 1.47
N LEU A 62 -7.40 -5.28 1.61
CA LEU A 62 -6.68 -4.70 2.73
C LEU A 62 -7.67 -4.17 3.75
N SER A 63 -7.60 -4.68 4.97
CA SER A 63 -8.49 -4.28 6.05
C SER A 63 -7.73 -3.85 7.30
N PHE A 64 -8.34 -2.94 8.07
CA PHE A 64 -7.98 -2.64 9.44
C PHE A 64 -9.23 -2.71 10.32
N ASN A 65 -9.23 -3.61 11.29
CA ASN A 65 -10.36 -3.84 12.18
C ASN A 65 -9.91 -3.67 13.63
N ALA A 66 -10.49 -2.70 14.32
CA ALA A 66 -10.19 -2.38 15.71
C ALA A 66 -11.47 -2.30 16.53
N ARG A 67 -11.40 -2.74 17.79
CA ARG A 67 -12.52 -2.69 18.71
C ARG A 67 -12.03 -2.53 20.15
N ASN A 68 -12.69 -1.64 20.88
CA ASN A 68 -12.60 -1.54 22.33
C ASN A 68 -14.01 -1.38 22.93
N MET A 69 -14.10 -1.03 24.22
CA MET A 69 -15.39 -0.84 24.90
C MET A 69 -16.20 0.36 24.38
N LEU A 70 -15.52 1.36 23.78
CA LEU A 70 -16.12 2.63 23.40
C LEU A 70 -16.38 2.73 21.89
N ALA A 71 -15.58 2.03 21.06
CA ALA A 71 -15.64 2.16 19.61
C ALA A 71 -15.34 0.84 18.88
N LYS A 72 -15.95 0.70 17.71
CA LYS A 72 -15.59 -0.28 16.68
C LYS A 72 -15.25 0.47 15.40
N MET A 73 -14.09 0.18 14.84
CA MET A 73 -13.62 0.77 13.59
C MET A 73 -13.29 -0.34 12.59
N SER A 74 -13.76 -0.18 11.37
CA SER A 74 -13.45 -1.07 10.26
C SER A 74 -13.18 -0.22 9.03
N PHE A 75 -12.03 -0.44 8.41
CA PHE A 75 -11.65 0.15 7.14
C PHE A 75 -11.32 -1.00 6.20
N THR A 76 -11.88 -1.02 5.01
CA THR A 76 -11.68 -2.10 4.05
C THR A 76 -11.53 -1.52 2.66
N SER A 77 -10.46 -1.87 1.97
CA SER A 77 -10.22 -1.57 0.57
C SER A 77 -10.19 -2.87 -0.21
N THR A 78 -10.97 -2.94 -1.29
CA THR A 78 -10.97 -4.04 -2.26
C THR A 78 -10.42 -3.53 -3.58
N PHE A 79 -9.46 -4.23 -4.15
CA PHE A 79 -8.79 -3.85 -5.38
C PHE A 79 -8.27 -5.09 -6.13
N SER A 80 -8.11 -5.00 -7.44
CA SER A 80 -7.33 -5.97 -8.20
C SER A 80 -5.88 -5.47 -8.35
N MET A 81 -4.96 -6.41 -8.52
CA MET A 81 -3.56 -6.12 -8.79
C MET A 81 -3.06 -7.04 -9.90
N GLU A 82 -2.71 -6.44 -11.03
CA GLU A 82 -2.19 -7.13 -12.20
C GLU A 82 -0.89 -6.46 -12.63
N ASN A 83 0.20 -7.22 -12.69
CA ASN A 83 1.52 -6.72 -13.06
C ASN A 83 1.88 -5.43 -12.29
N GLU A 84 1.66 -5.42 -10.97
CA GLU A 84 1.90 -4.28 -10.06
C GLU A 84 0.97 -3.07 -10.28
N ASN A 85 0.02 -3.17 -11.20
CA ASN A 85 -1.01 -2.16 -11.39
C ASN A 85 -2.19 -2.44 -10.47
N ILE A 86 -2.44 -1.53 -9.56
CA ILE A 86 -3.58 -1.59 -8.64
C ILE A 86 -4.76 -0.88 -9.27
N THR A 87 -5.91 -1.55 -9.28
CA THR A 87 -7.20 -0.98 -9.69
C THR A 87 -8.15 -1.02 -8.50
N THR A 88 -8.46 0.12 -7.94
CA THR A 88 -9.37 0.27 -6.79
C THR A 88 -10.79 -0.09 -7.21
N LYS A 89 -11.50 -0.88 -6.40
CA LYS A 89 -12.91 -1.26 -6.66
C LYS A 89 -13.85 -0.65 -5.63
N ASN A 90 -13.51 -0.78 -4.36
CA ASN A 90 -14.38 -0.34 -3.28
C ASN A 90 -13.56 0.03 -2.03
N TYR A 91 -13.98 1.09 -1.36
CA TYR A 91 -13.44 1.47 -0.06
C TYR A 91 -14.59 1.67 0.94
N GLU A 92 -14.53 0.96 2.04
CA GLU A 92 -15.56 1.01 3.07
C GLU A 92 -14.99 1.44 4.42
N ILE A 93 -15.66 2.39 5.06
CA ILE A 93 -15.39 2.87 6.41
C ILE A 93 -16.62 2.61 7.27
N LYS A 94 -16.44 1.95 8.40
CA LYS A 94 -17.46 1.76 9.42
C LYS A 94 -16.90 2.17 10.77
N ILE A 95 -17.36 3.28 11.30
CA ILE A 95 -16.97 3.78 12.62
C ILE A 95 -18.20 3.88 13.47
N ARG A 96 -18.23 3.13 14.56
CA ARG A 96 -19.35 3.05 15.51
C ARG A 96 -18.86 3.35 16.91
N PRO A 97 -18.72 4.62 17.27
CA PRO A 97 -18.65 5.01 18.66
C PRO A 97 -20.00 4.70 19.32
N LYS A 98 -20.04 4.60 20.63
CA LYS A 98 -21.20 4.11 21.41
C LYS A 98 -22.54 4.80 21.05
N PHE A 99 -22.52 6.01 20.47
CA PHE A 99 -23.71 6.82 20.19
C PHE A 99 -23.80 7.39 18.76
N ILE A 100 -22.81 7.22 17.90
CA ILE A 100 -22.78 7.82 16.57
C ILE A 100 -22.34 6.77 15.54
N LYS A 101 -23.12 6.61 14.49
CA LYS A 101 -22.80 5.79 13.33
C LYS A 101 -22.15 6.67 12.25
N ARG A 102 -20.96 6.30 11.81
CA ARG A 102 -20.23 6.98 10.71
C ARG A 102 -19.80 5.92 9.71
N ASP A 103 -20.71 5.60 8.80
CA ASP A 103 -20.42 4.67 7.71
C ASP A 103 -20.22 5.49 6.43
N GLN A 104 -19.26 5.07 5.61
CA GLN A 104 -18.94 5.66 4.34
C GLN A 104 -18.50 4.56 3.39
N GLN A 105 -18.95 4.61 2.13
CA GLN A 105 -18.50 3.70 1.10
C GLN A 105 -18.18 4.51 -0.17
N ILE A 106 -17.08 4.19 -0.82
CA ILE A 106 -16.68 4.76 -2.10
C ILE A 106 -16.58 3.62 -3.10
N ILE A 107 -17.29 3.74 -4.23
CA ILE A 107 -17.38 2.75 -5.30
C ILE A 107 -16.72 3.32 -6.55
N PHE A 108 -15.79 2.55 -7.11
CA PHE A 108 -15.07 2.86 -8.35
C PHE A 108 -15.67 2.00 -9.46
N ASP A 109 -16.60 2.54 -10.21
CA ASP A 109 -17.28 1.86 -11.34
C ASP A 109 -16.64 2.30 -12.65
N TYR A 110 -15.65 1.54 -13.09
CA TYR A 110 -14.93 1.82 -14.33
C TYR A 110 -15.76 1.55 -15.58
N GLU A 111 -16.74 0.65 -15.53
CA GLU A 111 -17.61 0.32 -16.65
C GLU A 111 -18.53 1.50 -16.97
N ASN A 112 -19.13 2.09 -15.94
CA ASN A 112 -20.01 3.25 -16.06
C ASN A 112 -19.27 4.58 -15.94
N LYS A 113 -17.94 4.56 -15.77
CA LYS A 113 -17.09 5.76 -15.59
C LYS A 113 -17.57 6.62 -14.42
N LEU A 114 -17.90 5.99 -13.32
CA LEU A 114 -18.53 6.63 -12.18
C LEU A 114 -17.75 6.37 -10.90
N LEU A 115 -17.42 7.44 -10.19
CA LEU A 115 -16.93 7.41 -8.83
C LEU A 115 -18.03 7.91 -7.91
N SER A 116 -18.53 7.09 -7.01
CA SER A 116 -19.66 7.46 -6.16
C SER A 116 -19.39 7.16 -4.69
N SER A 117 -20.11 7.88 -3.85
CA SER A 117 -19.99 7.75 -2.41
C SER A 117 -21.34 7.67 -1.73
N LEU A 118 -21.46 6.73 -0.79
CA LEU A 118 -22.64 6.45 0.00
C LEU A 118 -22.32 6.58 1.50
N GLY A 119 -23.27 7.02 2.28
CA GLY A 119 -23.13 7.13 3.74
C GLY A 119 -23.11 8.57 4.23
N ARG A 120 -22.12 8.96 5.03
CA ARG A 120 -22.06 10.30 5.65
C ARG A 120 -21.92 11.43 4.62
N HIS A 121 -21.14 11.20 3.58
CA HIS A 121 -20.90 12.16 2.49
C HIS A 121 -21.41 11.54 1.20
N LEU A 122 -22.46 12.13 0.64
CA LEU A 122 -23.06 11.69 -0.62
C LEU A 122 -22.58 12.57 -1.75
N TRP A 123 -21.93 11.94 -2.73
CA TRP A 123 -21.46 12.61 -3.94
C TRP A 123 -21.29 11.60 -5.07
N SER A 124 -21.25 12.11 -6.30
CA SER A 124 -20.97 11.37 -7.51
C SER A 124 -20.11 12.22 -8.44
N LYS A 125 -19.12 11.62 -9.08
CA LYS A 125 -18.16 12.25 -9.98
C LYS A 125 -17.91 11.35 -11.18
N ASP A 126 -17.57 11.94 -12.32
CA ASP A 126 -17.06 11.18 -13.45
C ASP A 126 -15.69 10.59 -13.11
N LEU A 127 -15.49 9.34 -13.46
CA LEU A 127 -14.23 8.63 -13.33
C LEU A 127 -13.59 8.49 -14.70
N ASP A 128 -12.50 9.21 -14.92
CA ASP A 128 -11.69 9.01 -16.10
C ASP A 128 -10.98 7.65 -16.04
N LEU A 129 -11.12 6.84 -17.08
CA LEU A 129 -10.51 5.49 -17.16
C LEU A 129 -8.97 5.51 -17.13
N TYR A 130 -8.36 6.62 -17.49
CA TYR A 130 -6.91 6.80 -17.46
C TYR A 130 -6.39 7.28 -16.10
N THR A 131 -7.28 7.71 -15.24
CA THR A 131 -6.93 8.19 -13.89
C THR A 131 -6.81 7.02 -12.94
N LYS A 132 -5.60 6.74 -12.47
CA LYS A 132 -5.36 5.76 -11.40
C LYS A 132 -5.65 6.41 -10.05
N ALA A 133 -6.90 6.34 -9.61
CA ALA A 133 -7.33 6.88 -8.34
C ALA A 133 -7.29 5.81 -7.24
N PHE A 134 -6.75 6.17 -6.10
CA PHE A 134 -6.57 5.29 -4.95
C PHE A 134 -7.40 5.76 -3.75
N ASP A 135 -7.88 4.81 -2.97
CA ASP A 135 -8.35 5.09 -1.63
C ASP A 135 -7.18 5.17 -0.62
N PRO A 136 -7.39 5.70 0.59
CA PRO A 136 -6.33 5.88 1.58
C PRO A 136 -5.67 4.58 2.07
N LEU A 137 -6.32 3.40 1.92
CA LEU A 137 -5.73 2.12 2.29
C LEU A 137 -4.89 1.52 1.17
N ASN A 138 -5.45 1.37 -0.04
CA ASN A 138 -4.71 0.73 -1.12
C ASN A 138 -3.60 1.63 -1.69
N ALA A 139 -3.68 2.95 -1.50
CA ALA A 139 -2.55 3.84 -1.74
C ALA A 139 -1.30 3.42 -0.97
N GLN A 140 -1.45 2.83 0.21
CA GLN A 140 -0.33 2.32 0.99
C GLN A 140 0.29 1.06 0.34
N ILE A 141 -0.51 0.26 -0.37
CA ILE A 141 0.00 -0.84 -1.18
C ILE A 141 0.75 -0.31 -2.40
N GLN A 142 0.23 0.76 -3.03
CA GLN A 142 0.93 1.42 -4.14
C GLN A 142 2.26 2.04 -3.70
N ILE A 143 2.35 2.63 -2.50
CA ILE A 143 3.61 3.09 -1.91
C ILE A 143 4.61 1.94 -1.81
N ARG A 144 4.21 0.80 -1.23
CA ARG A 144 5.06 -0.39 -1.11
C ARG A 144 5.55 -0.88 -2.48
N SER A 145 4.63 -0.98 -3.45
CA SER A 145 4.96 -1.36 -4.83
C SER A 145 5.98 -0.40 -5.47
N ASN A 146 5.82 0.90 -5.30
CA ASN A 146 6.75 1.90 -5.82
C ASN A 146 8.15 1.75 -5.20
N LEU A 147 8.22 1.53 -3.88
CA LEU A 147 9.48 1.32 -3.16
C LEU A 147 10.16 -0.01 -3.55
N LEU A 148 9.39 -1.09 -3.75
CA LEU A 148 9.92 -2.38 -4.27
C LEU A 148 10.56 -2.23 -5.65
N ARG A 149 10.07 -1.31 -6.48
CA ARG A 149 10.67 -0.93 -7.77
C ARG A 149 11.85 0.02 -7.64
N GLY A 150 12.27 0.37 -6.44
CA GLY A 150 13.38 1.26 -6.17
C GLY A 150 13.09 2.75 -6.41
N MET A 151 11.81 3.14 -6.51
CA MET A 151 11.43 4.53 -6.67
C MET A 151 11.64 5.28 -5.35
N LYS A 152 12.36 6.39 -5.41
CA LYS A 152 12.63 7.24 -4.22
C LYS A 152 11.69 8.43 -4.13
N GLU A 153 11.12 8.82 -5.26
CA GLU A 153 10.16 9.92 -5.41
C GLU A 153 9.06 9.47 -6.36
N PHE A 154 7.81 9.74 -6.03
CA PHE A 154 6.65 9.40 -6.85
C PHE A 154 5.42 10.19 -6.42
N SER A 155 4.39 10.19 -7.27
CA SER A 155 3.08 10.72 -6.91
C SER A 155 2.00 9.63 -6.91
N ILE A 156 0.96 9.83 -6.12
CA ILE A 156 -0.22 8.99 -6.03
C ILE A 156 -1.46 9.87 -6.01
N GLN A 157 -2.44 9.55 -6.83
CA GLN A 157 -3.72 10.24 -6.89
C GLN A 157 -4.68 9.64 -5.86
N LEU A 158 -5.05 10.40 -4.84
CA LEU A 158 -5.94 9.99 -3.77
C LEU A 158 -7.33 10.60 -3.94
N VAL A 159 -8.36 9.79 -3.70
CA VAL A 159 -9.74 10.26 -3.62
C VAL A 159 -9.98 10.89 -2.26
N GLU A 160 -10.41 12.15 -2.24
CA GLU A 160 -10.87 12.82 -1.04
C GLU A 160 -12.26 12.28 -0.64
N ILE A 161 -12.36 11.76 0.59
CA ILE A 161 -13.57 11.06 1.05
C ILE A 161 -14.81 11.96 1.13
N LYS A 162 -14.61 13.25 1.42
CA LYS A 162 -15.72 14.17 1.66
C LYS A 162 -16.44 14.63 0.40
N ASN A 163 -15.70 14.81 -0.70
CA ASN A 163 -16.22 15.46 -1.91
C ASN A 163 -15.87 14.72 -3.21
N GLY A 164 -15.05 13.65 -3.15
CA GLY A 164 -14.66 12.85 -4.31
C GLY A 164 -13.63 13.50 -5.23
N GLU A 165 -13.00 14.58 -4.80
CA GLU A 165 -11.90 15.17 -5.55
C GLU A 165 -10.71 14.21 -5.58
N ILE A 166 -10.04 14.14 -6.73
CA ILE A 166 -8.84 13.33 -6.90
C ILE A 166 -7.65 14.26 -6.81
N GLU A 167 -6.88 14.11 -5.75
CA GLU A 167 -5.72 14.95 -5.46
C GLU A 167 -4.42 14.19 -5.71
N GLU A 168 -3.50 14.82 -6.42
CA GLU A 168 -2.14 14.32 -6.58
C GLU A 168 -1.32 14.59 -5.31
N ASN A 169 -0.74 13.53 -4.76
CA ASN A 169 0.06 13.58 -3.56
C ASN A 169 1.47 13.10 -3.86
N PHE A 170 2.45 13.91 -3.54
CA PHE A 170 3.87 13.63 -3.77
C PHE A 170 4.51 13.00 -2.54
N TYR A 171 5.37 12.02 -2.79
CA TYR A 171 6.10 11.28 -1.77
C TYR A 171 7.58 11.27 -2.11
N SER A 172 8.43 11.46 -1.10
CA SER A 172 9.87 11.34 -1.23
C SER A 172 10.48 10.65 -0.02
N ILE A 173 11.59 9.94 -0.20
CA ILE A 173 12.38 9.43 0.92
C ILE A 173 13.07 10.64 1.57
N ASP A 174 12.78 10.87 2.86
CA ASP A 174 13.34 11.95 3.66
C ASP A 174 14.64 11.53 4.34
N SER A 175 14.64 10.33 4.93
CA SER A 175 15.79 9.84 5.70
C SER A 175 15.77 8.31 5.83
N GLU A 176 16.87 7.78 6.36
CA GLU A 176 17.02 6.39 6.77
C GLU A 176 17.37 6.34 8.25
N GLN A 177 16.75 5.42 8.98
CA GLN A 177 17.04 5.25 10.40
C GLN A 177 16.75 3.83 10.88
N VAL A 178 17.28 3.50 12.06
CA VAL A 178 16.94 2.24 12.73
C VAL A 178 15.61 2.41 13.46
N CYS A 179 14.63 1.57 13.09
CA CYS A 179 13.38 1.42 13.85
C CYS A 179 13.47 0.18 14.75
N VAL A 180 12.87 0.26 15.92
CA VAL A 180 12.76 -0.87 16.85
C VAL A 180 11.31 -1.25 17.02
N ASN A 181 11.01 -2.55 16.84
CA ASN A 181 9.69 -3.10 17.12
C ASN A 181 9.86 -4.45 17.83
N ASN A 182 9.35 -4.58 19.06
CA ASN A 182 9.48 -5.78 19.90
C ASN A 182 10.92 -6.34 19.93
N ASP A 183 11.90 -5.51 20.32
CA ASP A 183 13.34 -5.81 20.38
C ASP A 183 14.00 -6.17 19.03
N LYS A 184 13.25 -6.22 17.93
CA LYS A 184 13.81 -6.36 16.59
C LYS A 184 14.13 -4.99 16.00
N LYS A 185 15.31 -4.91 15.40
CA LYS A 185 15.78 -3.72 14.69
C LYS A 185 15.55 -3.90 13.20
N TYR A 186 15.08 -2.84 12.55
CA TYR A 186 14.84 -2.76 11.11
C TYR A 186 15.51 -1.50 10.55
N ASN A 187 16.03 -1.59 9.33
CA ASN A 187 16.54 -0.43 8.62
C ASN A 187 15.36 0.29 7.95
N CYS A 188 14.78 1.27 8.62
CA CYS A 188 13.63 1.99 8.09
C CYS A 188 14.03 3.04 7.07
N LEU A 189 13.29 3.09 5.96
CA LEU A 189 13.16 4.30 5.17
C LEU A 189 12.02 5.15 5.76
N VAL A 190 12.28 6.42 5.92
CA VAL A 190 11.26 7.41 6.30
C VAL A 190 10.79 8.09 5.04
N LEU A 191 9.54 7.85 4.66
CA LEU A 191 8.91 8.47 3.50
C LEU A 191 8.05 9.63 3.97
N LYS A 192 8.20 10.78 3.36
CA LYS A 192 7.43 11.99 3.62
C LYS A 192 6.41 12.22 2.53
N ARG A 193 5.14 12.47 2.90
CA ARG A 193 4.13 12.99 1.99
C ARG A 193 4.18 14.51 1.98
N LEU A 194 4.48 15.08 0.82
CA LEU A 194 4.47 16.52 0.63
C LEU A 194 3.02 17.00 0.51
N ARG A 195 2.59 17.85 1.41
CA ARG A 195 1.25 18.41 1.43
C ARG A 195 1.29 19.89 1.03
N LYS A 196 0.20 20.34 0.39
CA LYS A 196 0.00 21.77 0.08
C LYS A 196 -0.44 22.57 1.31
N GLU A 197 -1.08 21.91 2.28
CA GLU A 197 -1.57 22.52 3.52
C GLU A 197 -0.41 22.81 4.45
N GLU A 198 -0.24 24.07 4.84
CA GLU A 198 0.75 24.46 5.84
C GLU A 198 0.46 23.80 7.20
N GLY A 199 1.52 23.39 7.88
CA GLY A 199 1.43 22.77 9.21
C GLY A 199 0.92 21.33 9.23
N ARG A 200 0.77 20.67 8.07
CA ARG A 200 0.40 19.28 8.00
C ARG A 200 1.51 18.43 7.37
N GLU A 201 1.92 17.39 8.08
CA GLU A 201 2.95 16.47 7.64
C GLU A 201 2.51 15.02 7.85
N THR A 202 2.87 14.14 6.93
CA THR A 202 2.71 12.70 7.13
C THR A 202 4.02 11.99 6.87
N LEU A 203 4.49 11.26 7.86
CA LEU A 203 5.69 10.42 7.80
C LEU A 203 5.31 8.95 7.84
N TYR A 204 5.95 8.17 6.98
CA TYR A 204 5.77 6.73 6.88
C TYR A 204 7.11 6.04 7.12
N PHE A 205 7.19 5.22 8.15
CA PHE A 205 8.36 4.42 8.48
C PHE A 205 8.15 3.01 7.92
N VAL A 206 8.92 2.64 6.92
CA VAL A 206 8.75 1.37 6.20
C VAL A 206 10.02 0.53 6.31
N ALA A 207 9.86 -0.78 6.47
CA ALA A 207 10.97 -1.72 6.60
C ALA A 207 11.19 -2.47 5.28
N PRO A 208 12.32 -2.25 4.55
CA PRO A 208 12.66 -3.01 3.35
C PRO A 208 12.68 -4.52 3.57
N GLU A 209 13.14 -4.98 4.73
CA GLU A 209 13.21 -6.41 5.11
C GLU A 209 11.82 -7.07 5.21
N LEU A 210 10.76 -6.26 5.25
CA LEU A 210 9.35 -6.69 5.30
C LEU A 210 8.58 -6.21 4.06
N ASP A 211 9.23 -6.20 2.89
CA ASP A 211 8.65 -5.70 1.64
C ASP A 211 8.02 -4.31 1.82
N TYR A 212 8.73 -3.42 2.50
CA TYR A 212 8.29 -2.06 2.84
C TYR A 212 6.96 -2.00 3.63
N MET A 213 6.71 -2.99 4.50
CA MET A 213 5.60 -2.91 5.44
C MET A 213 5.77 -1.69 6.35
N PHE A 214 4.64 -1.03 6.65
CA PHE A 214 4.63 0.12 7.54
C PHE A 214 4.84 -0.31 8.98
N LEU A 215 5.94 0.13 9.60
CA LEU A 215 6.16 0.00 11.03
C LEU A 215 5.44 1.11 11.78
N LYS A 216 5.40 2.32 11.20
CA LYS A 216 4.74 3.47 11.79
C LYS A 216 4.27 4.45 10.72
N ILE A 217 3.14 5.09 10.96
CA ILE A 217 2.64 6.24 10.20
C ILE A 217 2.32 7.33 11.23
N ILE A 218 2.84 8.53 11.02
CA ILE A 218 2.54 9.70 11.84
C ILE A 218 1.93 10.74 10.90
N ASP A 219 0.69 11.14 11.17
CA ASP A 219 0.03 12.25 10.48
C ASP A 219 -0.15 13.40 11.47
N THR A 220 0.67 14.43 11.32
CA THR A 220 0.66 15.64 12.15
C THR A 220 -0.13 16.72 11.42
N GLY A 221 -1.20 17.19 12.02
CA GLY A 221 -1.97 18.32 11.56
C GLY A 221 -1.99 19.44 12.62
N PRO A 222 -2.53 20.62 12.27
CA PRO A 222 -2.57 21.76 13.18
C PRO A 222 -3.31 21.50 14.50
N GLU A 223 -4.33 20.65 14.45
CA GLU A 223 -5.22 20.39 15.59
C GLU A 223 -5.03 18.99 16.21
N ARG A 224 -4.32 18.10 15.55
CA ARG A 224 -4.20 16.71 16.03
C ARG A 224 -3.02 15.96 15.43
N ILE A 225 -2.50 15.03 16.21
CA ILE A 225 -1.54 14.02 15.77
C ILE A 225 -2.25 12.66 15.76
N GLN A 226 -2.07 11.90 14.69
CA GLN A 226 -2.56 10.54 14.57
C GLN A 226 -1.39 9.62 14.30
N THR A 227 -1.30 8.54 15.05
CA THR A 227 -0.24 7.54 14.89
C THR A 227 -0.86 6.17 14.66
N LEU A 228 -0.39 5.48 13.62
CA LEU A 228 -0.60 4.05 13.43
C LEU A 228 0.75 3.36 13.62
N GLU A 229 0.88 2.43 14.56
CA GLU A 229 2.15 1.79 14.88
C GLU A 229 2.01 0.28 14.95
N LEU A 230 2.94 -0.44 14.31
CA LEU A 230 2.99 -1.89 14.35
C LEU A 230 3.31 -2.36 15.77
N ILE A 231 2.48 -3.26 16.30
CA ILE A 231 2.73 -3.94 17.57
C ILE A 231 3.38 -5.29 17.32
N GLU A 232 2.80 -6.08 16.41
CA GLU A 232 3.20 -7.48 16.23
C GLU A 232 2.83 -7.97 14.83
N ILE A 233 3.72 -8.73 14.21
CA ILE A 233 3.46 -9.45 12.96
C ILE A 233 2.93 -10.84 13.34
N LEU A 234 1.71 -11.16 12.91
CA LEU A 234 1.04 -12.43 13.18
C LEU A 234 1.29 -13.45 12.06
N SER A 235 1.38 -12.98 10.79
CA SER A 235 1.83 -13.75 9.63
C SER A 235 2.38 -12.80 8.56
N PHE A 236 3.32 -13.30 7.74
CA PHE A 236 3.92 -12.56 6.63
C PHE A 236 4.41 -13.54 5.57
N GLY A 237 3.87 -13.46 4.33
CA GLY A 237 4.18 -14.33 3.19
C GLY A 237 3.36 -15.57 3.12
#